data_2fc551d75f47ae7c80d57111c2d5bbbd
#
_entry.id   2fc551d75f47ae7c80d57111c2d5bbbd
#
_cell.length_a   1.000
_cell.length_b   1.000
_cell.length_c   1.000
_cell.angle_alpha   90.00
_cell.angle_beta   90.00
_cell.angle_gamma   90.00
#
_symmetry.space_group_name_H-M   'P 1'
#
loop_
_entity.id
_entity.type
_entity.pdbx_description
1 polymer ?
#
loop_
_entity_poly.entity_id
_entity_poly.type
_entity_poly.pdbx_seq_one_letter_code
_entity_poly.pdbx_strand_id
1 'polypeptide(L)'
;MERLDFASVMAVLRRNIPDENFGNQADFLDSLFLDMGFSPQTAMEFDQGQVCRWINGLARLSPNIISFYQDSFNQRKLVSRIKNMLLPMMPDSAMAAQELYDLVLQAPNVSPQKKMELTDGYTFEDENDEAIFIMEILCLAMQLRFEKRDVRKKQ
;
A
#
# COMPACT_ATOMS: atom_id res chain seq x y z
N MET A 1 -10.60 16.24 -2.57
CA MET A 1 -10.17 14.97 -3.15
C MET A 1 -8.99 14.39 -2.41
N GLU A 2 -9.03 13.11 -2.18
CA GLU A 2 -7.99 12.43 -1.42
C GLU A 2 -6.77 12.20 -2.29
N ARG A 3 -5.60 12.52 -1.76
CA ARG A 3 -4.37 12.27 -2.47
C ARG A 3 -3.90 10.83 -2.22
N LEU A 4 -3.08 10.32 -3.13
CA LEU A 4 -2.52 8.97 -3.02
C LEU A 4 -1.27 9.03 -2.15
N ASP A 5 -1.29 8.31 -1.04
CA ASP A 5 -0.14 8.08 -0.18
C ASP A 5 -0.30 6.73 0.50
N PHE A 6 0.68 6.34 1.28
CA PHE A 6 0.63 5.03 1.94
C PHE A 6 -0.59 4.93 2.86
N ALA A 7 -0.91 6.01 3.57
CA ALA A 7 -2.05 6.01 4.49
C ALA A 7 -3.38 5.82 3.76
N SER A 8 -3.59 6.49 2.62
CA SER A 8 -4.84 6.36 1.89
C SER A 8 -5.02 4.96 1.30
N VAL A 9 -3.93 4.36 0.81
CA VAL A 9 -3.99 2.98 0.30
C VAL A 9 -4.32 2.00 1.43
N MET A 10 -3.65 2.14 2.57
CA MET A 10 -3.91 1.26 3.71
C MET A 10 -5.33 1.44 4.23
N ALA A 11 -5.88 2.64 4.19
CA ALA A 11 -7.27 2.86 4.59
C ALA A 11 -8.25 2.09 3.71
N VAL A 12 -8.01 2.09 2.39
CA VAL A 12 -8.86 1.31 1.47
C VAL A 12 -8.76 -0.18 1.78
N LEU A 13 -7.53 -0.69 1.93
CA LEU A 13 -7.35 -2.11 2.20
C LEU A 13 -8.00 -2.52 3.53
N ARG A 14 -7.80 -1.73 4.57
CA ARG A 14 -8.31 -2.05 5.90
C ARG A 14 -9.84 -2.12 5.94
N ARG A 15 -10.52 -1.19 5.27
CA ARG A 15 -11.98 -1.20 5.33
C ARG A 15 -12.60 -2.35 4.51
N ASN A 16 -11.79 -3.02 3.70
CA ASN A 16 -12.24 -4.20 2.96
C ASN A 16 -11.92 -5.51 3.66
N ILE A 17 -11.31 -5.46 4.85
CA ILE A 17 -10.98 -6.61 5.66
C ILE A 17 -11.90 -6.61 6.88
N PRO A 18 -12.72 -7.66 7.08
CA PRO A 18 -13.57 -7.74 8.27
C PRO A 18 -12.75 -7.73 9.56
N ASP A 19 -13.27 -7.11 10.61
CA ASP A 19 -12.57 -6.96 11.88
C ASP A 19 -12.13 -8.31 12.47
N GLU A 20 -12.90 -9.34 12.27
CA GLU A 20 -12.56 -10.66 12.80
C GLU A 20 -11.33 -11.26 12.13
N ASN A 21 -10.94 -10.77 10.96
CA ASN A 21 -9.78 -11.24 10.22
C ASN A 21 -8.55 -10.37 10.43
N PHE A 22 -8.64 -9.37 11.30
CA PHE A 22 -7.63 -8.32 11.36
C PHE A 22 -7.38 -7.94 12.82
N GLY A 23 -6.27 -8.41 13.38
CA GLY A 23 -5.95 -8.15 14.78
C GLY A 23 -5.69 -6.68 15.05
N ASN A 24 -4.65 -6.12 14.39
CA ASN A 24 -4.35 -4.71 14.47
C ASN A 24 -3.49 -4.31 13.26
N GLN A 25 -3.25 -3.01 13.12
CA GLN A 25 -2.53 -2.48 11.95
C GLN A 25 -1.12 -3.05 11.82
N ALA A 26 -0.42 -3.17 12.94
CA ALA A 26 0.93 -3.70 12.92
C ALA A 26 0.94 -5.17 12.53
N ASP A 27 0.02 -5.96 13.08
CA ASP A 27 -0.08 -7.39 12.74
C ASP A 27 -0.36 -7.58 11.26
N PHE A 28 -1.24 -6.78 10.70
CA PHE A 28 -1.56 -6.85 9.28
C PHE A 28 -0.32 -6.56 8.43
N LEU A 29 0.38 -5.46 8.73
CA LEU A 29 1.56 -5.10 7.95
C LEU A 29 2.70 -6.08 8.19
N ASP A 30 2.87 -6.55 9.42
CA ASP A 30 3.87 -7.57 9.70
C ASP A 30 3.61 -8.81 8.87
N SER A 31 2.37 -9.27 8.82
CA SER A 31 2.00 -10.44 8.02
C SER A 31 2.28 -10.21 6.53
N LEU A 32 2.00 -9.01 6.05
CA LEU A 32 2.16 -8.71 4.63
C LEU A 32 3.63 -8.56 4.24
N PHE A 33 4.44 -7.91 5.08
CA PHE A 33 5.81 -7.56 4.74
C PHE A 33 6.88 -8.43 5.41
N LEU A 34 6.48 -9.28 6.37
CA LEU A 34 7.42 -10.12 7.10
C LEU A 34 8.12 -11.09 6.15
N ASP A 35 9.37 -11.40 6.46
CA ASP A 35 10.18 -12.39 5.72
C ASP A 35 10.41 -12.04 4.25
N MET A 36 10.38 -10.76 3.96
CA MET A 36 10.68 -10.28 2.60
C MET A 36 12.18 -10.20 2.31
N GLY A 37 13.02 -10.52 3.29
CA GLY A 37 14.46 -10.48 3.08
C GLY A 37 15.08 -9.13 3.39
N PHE A 38 14.48 -8.36 4.27
CA PHE A 38 15.04 -7.08 4.71
C PHE A 38 16.39 -7.28 5.39
N SER A 39 17.28 -6.30 5.24
CA SER A 39 18.46 -6.23 6.09
C SER A 39 18.01 -6.07 7.54
N PRO A 40 18.87 -6.46 8.53
CA PRO A 40 18.51 -6.27 9.92
C PRO A 40 18.13 -4.84 10.29
N GLN A 41 18.81 -3.86 9.70
CA GLN A 41 18.51 -2.45 9.95
C GLN A 41 17.12 -2.07 9.45
N THR A 42 16.77 -2.51 8.23
CA THR A 42 15.47 -2.21 7.65
C THR A 42 14.35 -2.92 8.41
N ALA A 43 14.60 -4.17 8.82
CA ALA A 43 13.62 -4.93 9.58
C ALA A 43 13.25 -4.23 10.90
N MET A 44 14.22 -3.59 11.55
CA MET A 44 13.96 -2.88 12.79
C MET A 44 13.04 -1.67 12.64
N GLU A 45 12.87 -1.18 11.43
CA GLU A 45 11.98 -0.04 11.18
C GLU A 45 10.50 -0.43 11.18
N PHE A 46 10.20 -1.73 11.22
CA PHE A 46 8.82 -2.22 11.25
C PHE A 46 8.31 -2.46 12.67
N ASP A 47 8.65 -1.58 13.61
CA ASP A 47 8.02 -1.68 14.93
C ASP A 47 6.60 -1.09 14.88
N GLN A 48 5.81 -1.44 15.90
CA GLN A 48 4.40 -1.09 15.95
C GLN A 48 4.16 0.42 15.91
N GLY A 49 4.96 1.18 16.65
CA GLY A 49 4.80 2.63 16.67
C GLY A 49 5.08 3.26 15.32
N GLN A 50 6.11 2.80 14.64
CA GLN A 50 6.45 3.33 13.33
C GLN A 50 5.40 2.99 12.29
N VAL A 51 4.90 1.75 12.33
CA VAL A 51 3.83 1.32 11.42
C VAL A 51 2.59 2.20 11.61
N CYS A 52 2.22 2.48 12.84
CA CYS A 52 1.07 3.36 13.12
C CYS A 52 1.28 4.75 12.53
N ARG A 53 2.49 5.28 12.61
CA ARG A 53 2.78 6.60 12.05
C ARG A 53 2.64 6.60 10.53
N TRP A 54 3.13 5.55 9.88
CA TRP A 54 2.99 5.45 8.41
C TRP A 54 1.53 5.40 8.00
N ILE A 55 0.76 4.55 8.67
CA ILE A 55 -0.66 4.36 8.34
C ILE A 55 -1.44 5.65 8.53
N ASN A 56 -1.12 6.42 9.54
CA ASN A 56 -1.84 7.65 9.85
C ASN A 56 -1.25 8.88 9.16
N GLY A 57 -0.25 8.70 8.33
CA GLY A 57 0.35 9.81 7.59
C GLY A 57 1.18 10.75 8.44
N LEU A 58 1.68 10.27 9.58
CA LEU A 58 2.45 11.09 10.52
C LEU A 58 3.96 10.99 10.30
N ALA A 59 4.39 10.00 9.52
CA ALA A 59 5.81 9.83 9.20
C ALA A 59 5.93 9.22 7.81
N ARG A 60 7.02 9.54 7.11
CA ARG A 60 7.29 8.92 5.82
C ARG A 60 8.03 7.61 6.01
N LEU A 61 7.89 6.70 5.05
CA LEU A 61 8.68 5.48 5.03
C LEU A 61 10.14 5.85 4.80
N SER A 62 11.05 5.06 5.39
CA SER A 62 12.48 5.34 5.23
C SER A 62 12.92 5.07 3.78
N PRO A 63 13.99 5.73 3.33
CA PRO A 63 14.54 5.44 2.00
C PRO A 63 14.93 3.98 1.82
N ASN A 64 15.35 3.30 2.88
CA ASN A 64 15.73 1.89 2.81
C ASN A 64 14.54 1.01 2.45
N ILE A 65 13.39 1.27 3.04
CA ILE A 65 12.17 0.53 2.74
C ILE A 65 11.71 0.82 1.31
N ILE A 66 11.75 2.08 0.92
CA ILE A 66 11.36 2.48 -0.44
C ILE A 66 12.24 1.80 -1.47
N SER A 67 13.57 1.85 -1.27
CA SER A 67 14.51 1.21 -2.19
C SER A 67 14.30 -0.28 -2.31
N PHE A 68 14.00 -0.93 -1.18
CA PHE A 68 13.73 -2.37 -1.16
C PHE A 68 12.56 -2.71 -2.11
N TYR A 69 11.50 -1.92 -2.08
CA TYR A 69 10.32 -2.19 -2.91
C TYR A 69 10.41 -1.62 -4.33
N GLN A 70 11.51 -0.98 -4.68
CA GLN A 70 11.78 -0.62 -6.07
C GLN A 70 12.39 -1.76 -6.85
N ASP A 71 12.89 -2.78 -6.16
CA ASP A 71 13.51 -3.95 -6.79
C ASP A 71 12.43 -4.89 -7.33
N SER A 72 12.56 -5.31 -8.59
CA SER A 72 11.55 -6.14 -9.23
C SER A 72 11.41 -7.51 -8.59
N PHE A 73 12.49 -8.08 -8.06
CA PHE A 73 12.43 -9.36 -7.36
C PHE A 73 11.59 -9.24 -6.08
N ASN A 74 11.79 -8.16 -5.33
CA ASN A 74 11.03 -7.92 -4.10
C ASN A 74 9.57 -7.60 -4.42
N GLN A 75 9.32 -6.92 -5.53
CA GLN A 75 7.95 -6.65 -5.96
C GLN A 75 7.21 -7.95 -6.28
N ARG A 76 7.88 -8.91 -6.92
CA ARG A 76 7.26 -10.22 -7.18
C ARG A 76 6.95 -10.97 -5.89
N LYS A 77 7.83 -10.87 -4.89
CA LYS A 77 7.54 -11.43 -3.57
C LYS A 77 6.32 -10.77 -2.95
N LEU A 78 6.22 -9.46 -3.07
CA LEU A 78 5.08 -8.73 -2.52
C LEU A 78 3.78 -9.15 -3.21
N VAL A 79 3.79 -9.32 -4.52
CA VAL A 79 2.62 -9.83 -5.25
C VAL A 79 2.19 -11.18 -4.70
N SER A 80 3.15 -12.08 -4.49
CA SER A 80 2.86 -13.40 -3.95
C SER A 80 2.22 -13.32 -2.56
N ARG A 81 2.74 -12.45 -1.71
CA ARG A 81 2.19 -12.28 -0.36
C ARG A 81 0.81 -11.62 -0.40
N ILE A 82 0.60 -10.65 -1.26
CA ILE A 82 -0.72 -10.05 -1.43
C ILE A 82 -1.72 -11.12 -1.85
N LYS A 83 -1.35 -11.94 -2.83
CA LYS A 83 -2.23 -12.99 -3.34
C LYS A 83 -2.53 -14.05 -2.28
N ASN A 84 -1.53 -14.43 -1.50
CA ASN A 84 -1.67 -15.55 -0.57
C ASN A 84 -2.11 -15.13 0.84
N MET A 85 -1.91 -13.87 1.22
CA MET A 85 -2.19 -13.42 2.57
C MET A 85 -3.25 -12.32 2.65
N LEU A 86 -3.20 -11.35 1.74
CA LEU A 86 -4.12 -10.22 1.80
C LEU A 86 -5.45 -10.52 1.14
N LEU A 87 -5.43 -11.00 -0.10
CA LEU A 87 -6.68 -11.25 -0.82
C LEU A 87 -7.60 -12.23 -0.11
N PRO A 88 -7.08 -13.33 0.50
CA PRO A 88 -7.96 -14.23 1.24
C PRO A 88 -8.66 -13.59 2.45
N MET A 89 -8.12 -12.48 2.96
CA MET A 89 -8.73 -11.77 4.08
C MET A 89 -9.88 -10.86 3.66
N MET A 90 -10.03 -10.61 2.38
CA MET A 90 -11.04 -9.69 1.86
C MET A 90 -12.16 -10.50 1.19
N PRO A 91 -13.41 -10.34 1.63
CA PRO A 91 -14.54 -11.04 1.00
C PRO A 91 -14.75 -10.65 -0.45
N ASP A 92 -14.42 -9.41 -0.79
CA ASP A 92 -14.56 -8.91 -2.16
C ASP A 92 -13.30 -8.14 -2.55
N SER A 93 -12.28 -8.87 -2.98
CA SER A 93 -11.01 -8.27 -3.37
C SER A 93 -11.13 -7.43 -4.64
N ALA A 94 -12.07 -7.77 -5.51
CA ALA A 94 -12.31 -6.98 -6.71
C ALA A 94 -12.82 -5.58 -6.36
N MET A 95 -13.67 -5.48 -5.35
CA MET A 95 -14.14 -4.19 -4.86
C MET A 95 -12.97 -3.36 -4.30
N ALA A 96 -12.08 -3.98 -3.54
CA ALA A 96 -10.92 -3.30 -3.00
C ALA A 96 -10.04 -2.76 -4.13
N ALA A 97 -9.79 -3.57 -5.16
CA ALA A 97 -9.01 -3.15 -6.31
C ALA A 97 -9.68 -1.99 -7.05
N GLN A 98 -11.01 -2.04 -7.20
CA GLN A 98 -11.74 -0.97 -7.84
C GLN A 98 -11.67 0.34 -7.04
N GLU A 99 -11.73 0.25 -5.72
CA GLU A 99 -11.60 1.44 -4.89
C GLU A 99 -10.21 2.07 -5.03
N LEU A 100 -9.17 1.24 -5.12
CA LEU A 100 -7.82 1.74 -5.36
C LEU A 100 -7.70 2.37 -6.75
N TYR A 101 -8.31 1.77 -7.74
CA TYR A 101 -8.34 2.31 -9.10
C TYR A 101 -8.96 3.71 -9.10
N ASP A 102 -10.10 3.86 -8.43
CA ASP A 102 -10.78 5.15 -8.33
C ASP A 102 -9.94 6.16 -7.56
N LEU A 103 -9.26 5.73 -6.50
CA LEU A 103 -8.37 6.58 -5.73
C LEU A 103 -7.25 7.14 -6.61
N VAL A 104 -6.64 6.29 -7.45
CA VAL A 104 -5.58 6.73 -8.36
C VAL A 104 -6.12 7.76 -9.35
N LEU A 105 -7.28 7.47 -9.96
CA LEU A 105 -7.83 8.37 -10.97
C LEU A 105 -8.17 9.74 -10.41
N GLN A 106 -8.60 9.80 -9.15
CA GLN A 106 -9.03 11.05 -8.54
C GLN A 106 -7.91 11.78 -7.80
N ALA A 107 -6.78 11.13 -7.58
CA ALA A 107 -5.72 11.70 -6.76
C ALA A 107 -5.08 12.91 -7.43
N PRO A 108 -5.05 14.07 -6.76
CA PRO A 108 -4.48 15.28 -7.36
C PRO A 108 -2.95 15.24 -7.44
N ASN A 109 -2.31 14.37 -6.67
CA ASN A 109 -0.85 14.29 -6.63
C ASN A 109 -0.26 13.22 -7.55
N VAL A 110 -1.08 12.62 -8.41
CA VAL A 110 -0.61 11.68 -9.41
C VAL A 110 -0.78 12.34 -10.79
N SER A 111 0.29 12.34 -11.59
CA SER A 111 0.23 12.97 -12.90
C SER A 111 -0.72 12.21 -13.84
N PRO A 112 -1.31 12.90 -14.84
CA PRO A 112 -2.18 12.21 -15.80
C PRO A 112 -1.48 11.07 -16.52
N GLN A 113 -0.20 11.23 -16.86
CA GLN A 113 0.55 10.18 -17.50
C GLN A 113 0.69 8.95 -16.60
N LYS A 114 1.00 9.17 -15.32
CA LYS A 114 1.14 8.07 -14.37
C LYS A 114 -0.18 7.37 -14.11
N LYS A 115 -1.27 8.13 -14.05
CA LYS A 115 -2.61 7.54 -13.94
C LYS A 115 -2.88 6.58 -15.09
N MET A 116 -2.55 7.01 -16.30
CA MET A 116 -2.76 6.19 -17.49
C MET A 116 -1.91 4.93 -17.43
N GLU A 117 -0.63 5.05 -17.05
CA GLU A 117 0.26 3.89 -16.95
C GLU A 117 -0.24 2.85 -15.97
N LEU A 118 -0.79 3.31 -14.83
CA LEU A 118 -1.23 2.40 -13.77
C LEU A 118 -2.57 1.76 -14.05
N THR A 119 -3.44 2.43 -14.79
CA THR A 119 -4.82 1.97 -14.96
C THR A 119 -5.07 1.34 -16.32
N ASP A 120 -4.16 1.52 -17.27
CA ASP A 120 -4.34 1.00 -18.61
C ASP A 120 -4.21 -0.53 -18.62
N GLY A 121 -5.21 -1.18 -19.17
CA GLY A 121 -5.18 -2.63 -19.34
C GLY A 121 -5.58 -3.46 -18.14
N TYR A 122 -5.91 -2.85 -17.01
CA TYR A 122 -6.36 -3.62 -15.86
C TYR A 122 -7.84 -3.94 -15.96
N THR A 123 -8.16 -5.21 -15.89
CA THR A 123 -9.54 -5.70 -15.98
C THR A 123 -10.03 -6.35 -14.69
N PHE A 124 -9.12 -6.67 -13.76
CA PHE A 124 -9.42 -7.32 -12.49
C PHE A 124 -10.20 -8.63 -12.66
N GLU A 125 -9.84 -9.39 -13.69
CA GLU A 125 -10.54 -10.63 -14.01
C GLU A 125 -10.13 -11.78 -13.10
N ASP A 126 -8.93 -11.73 -12.50
CA ASP A 126 -8.49 -12.78 -11.60
C ASP A 126 -7.66 -12.20 -10.44
N GLU A 127 -7.37 -13.07 -9.47
CA GLU A 127 -6.63 -12.66 -8.28
C GLU A 127 -5.21 -12.19 -8.59
N ASN A 128 -4.61 -12.74 -9.63
CA ASN A 128 -3.26 -12.34 -10.00
C ASN A 128 -3.22 -10.90 -10.48
N ASP A 129 -4.20 -10.50 -11.31
CA ASP A 129 -4.32 -9.11 -11.77
C ASP A 129 -4.55 -8.17 -10.58
N GLU A 130 -5.42 -8.56 -9.67
CA GLU A 130 -5.69 -7.77 -8.46
C GLU A 130 -4.44 -7.59 -7.63
N ALA A 131 -3.68 -8.68 -7.42
CA ALA A 131 -2.47 -8.62 -6.60
C ALA A 131 -1.40 -7.74 -7.24
N ILE A 132 -1.21 -7.84 -8.55
CA ILE A 132 -0.24 -7.01 -9.26
C ILE A 132 -0.62 -5.54 -9.15
N PHE A 133 -1.89 -5.22 -9.35
CA PHE A 133 -2.36 -3.84 -9.26
C PHE A 133 -2.15 -3.28 -7.86
N ILE A 134 -2.51 -4.03 -6.83
CA ILE A 134 -2.32 -3.60 -5.45
C ILE A 134 -0.84 -3.37 -5.16
N MET A 135 0.03 -4.27 -5.62
CA MET A 135 1.47 -4.10 -5.44
C MET A 135 1.95 -2.81 -6.10
N GLU A 136 1.53 -2.55 -7.33
CA GLU A 136 1.98 -1.34 -8.04
C GLU A 136 1.50 -0.07 -7.34
N ILE A 137 0.28 -0.08 -6.82
CA ILE A 137 -0.25 1.07 -6.10
C ILE A 137 0.49 1.28 -4.78
N LEU A 138 0.77 0.20 -4.04
CA LEU A 138 1.54 0.30 -2.80
C LEU A 138 2.93 0.87 -3.05
N CYS A 139 3.62 0.36 -4.08
CA CYS A 139 4.96 0.83 -4.40
C CYS A 139 4.97 2.29 -4.84
N LEU A 140 3.99 2.70 -5.63
CA LEU A 140 3.88 4.11 -6.00
C LEU A 140 3.61 4.98 -4.77
N ALA A 141 2.69 4.56 -3.91
CA ALA A 141 2.35 5.33 -2.72
C ALA A 141 3.55 5.53 -1.81
N MET A 142 4.42 4.52 -1.71
CA MET A 142 5.65 4.63 -0.93
C MET A 142 6.61 5.67 -1.50
N GLN A 143 6.61 5.84 -2.81
CA GLN A 143 7.54 6.73 -3.51
C GLN A 143 7.06 8.17 -3.58
N LEU A 144 5.76 8.40 -3.45
CA LEU A 144 5.22 9.74 -3.56
C LEU A 144 5.66 10.58 -2.37
N ARG A 145 5.85 11.87 -2.64
CA ARG A 145 6.31 12.77 -1.61
C ARG A 145 5.27 12.81 -0.47
N PHE A 146 5.77 12.53 0.72
CA PHE A 146 4.96 12.58 1.92
C PHE A 146 4.67 14.03 2.31
N GLU A 147 3.44 14.30 2.67
CA GLU A 147 3.06 15.56 3.29
C GLU A 147 2.31 15.24 4.57
N LYS A 148 2.83 15.71 5.69
CA LYS A 148 2.19 15.46 6.96
C LYS A 148 0.77 16.03 6.97
N ARG A 149 -0.16 15.28 7.52
CA ARG A 149 -1.50 15.77 7.80
C ARG A 149 -1.43 16.55 9.09
N ASP A 150 -0.89 17.74 9.00
CA ASP A 150 -0.56 18.54 10.15
C ASP A 150 -1.27 19.87 10.04
N VAL A 151 -1.97 20.25 11.10
CA VAL A 151 -2.66 21.54 11.14
C VAL A 151 -1.73 22.72 10.91
N ARG A 152 -0.44 22.57 11.21
CA ARG A 152 0.51 23.64 10.97
C ARG A 152 0.66 24.01 9.51
N LYS A 153 0.31 23.12 8.60
CA LYS A 153 0.37 23.41 7.17
C LYS A 153 -0.62 24.50 6.77
N LYS A 154 -1.62 24.70 7.57
CA LYS A 154 -2.67 25.68 7.27
C LYS A 154 -2.31 27.09 7.71
N GLN A 155 -1.21 27.25 8.37
CA GLN A 155 -0.80 28.55 8.92
C GLN A 155 0.12 29.30 7.98
#